data_230575a9a6d0e0f193566e788a2587f3
#
_entry.id   230575a9a6d0e0f193566e788a2587f3
#
_cell.length_a   1.000
_cell.length_b   1.000
_cell.length_c   1.000
_cell.angle_alpha   90.00
_cell.angle_beta   90.00
_cell.angle_gamma   90.00
#
_symmetry.space_group_name_H-M   'P 1'
#
loop_
_entity.id
_entity.type
_entity.pdbx_description
1 polymer ?
#
loop_
_entity_poly.entity_id
_entity_poly.type
_entity_poly.pdbx_seq_one_letter_code
_entity_poly.pdbx_strand_id
1 'polypeptide(L)'
;MMSTLRLTRRFSTSRSLQVTAQEVFDREAKYGCHNYKPLPVALAKGEGVFVWDVAGKRYYDCLAGYSAVNQGHCHPRIVAAAVKQMQLLSLTSRAFYNNVLGEYEEFLVKKFKYDKALPMNTGVEAAESAVKLARRWAYDVKKVPTNKAKMIFAEDNFWGRSIAAVSASSDPESYGGFGPFVPLFERVPYNNLPALEKAISDPNTAAFMVEPIQGEAGVVVPDKGYLKGVQDLCKKHNVLFITDEIQSGLGRTGEWLAHYHDGVRPDIVVLGKALSGGVYPASAVLCDDHIMLNIKPGQHGSTYGGNPVACRAAIEALKVIEDEGLVENSAKMGELLQSKLGTLPKEIVSVVRGRGLFIAVVINKKFDAWTVCNRLLANGVLCKNTHGDIIRFTPPLCINKAQIEEVFDIISKTILQMASEQK
;
A
#
# COMPACT_ATOMS: atom_id res chain seq x y z
N MET A 1 54.60 12.51 -6.74
CA MET A 1 53.82 12.94 -7.90
C MET A 1 52.85 11.81 -8.27
N MET A 2 51.63 11.83 -7.77
CA MET A 2 50.57 10.87 -8.14
C MET A 2 49.61 11.60 -9.06
N SER A 3 49.56 11.14 -10.30
CA SER A 3 48.70 11.64 -11.38
C SER A 3 47.25 11.22 -11.13
N THR A 4 46.35 12.16 -10.89
CA THR A 4 44.91 11.99 -10.81
C THR A 4 44.34 11.84 -12.22
N LEU A 5 44.08 10.61 -12.64
CA LEU A 5 43.27 10.34 -13.84
C LEU A 5 41.80 10.71 -13.56
N ARG A 6 41.37 11.85 -14.09
CA ARG A 6 39.94 12.18 -14.24
C ARG A 6 39.38 11.38 -15.38
N LEU A 7 38.63 10.30 -15.05
CA LEU A 7 37.77 9.62 -16.00
C LEU A 7 36.49 10.44 -16.22
N THR A 8 36.52 11.38 -17.15
CA THR A 8 35.30 11.95 -17.73
C THR A 8 34.74 10.95 -18.75
N ARG A 9 33.94 9.99 -18.31
CA ARG A 9 33.09 9.25 -19.21
C ARG A 9 32.03 10.19 -19.75
N ARG A 10 32.23 10.69 -20.96
CA ARG A 10 31.14 11.20 -21.82
C ARG A 10 30.17 10.05 -22.02
N PHE A 11 28.98 10.14 -21.43
CA PHE A 11 27.86 9.32 -21.85
C PHE A 11 27.60 9.70 -23.32
N SER A 12 28.07 8.88 -24.23
CA SER A 12 27.65 8.93 -25.62
C SER A 12 26.14 8.75 -25.61
N THR A 13 25.40 9.76 -26.07
CA THR A 13 24.02 9.63 -26.45
C THR A 13 23.97 8.74 -27.71
N SER A 14 24.22 7.43 -27.55
CA SER A 14 23.77 6.47 -28.52
C SER A 14 22.28 6.71 -28.70
N ARG A 15 21.81 6.92 -29.93
CA ARG A 15 20.40 6.76 -30.29
C ARG A 15 19.96 5.43 -29.69
N SER A 16 19.35 5.46 -28.48
CA SER A 16 18.60 4.33 -28.02
C SER A 16 17.55 4.11 -29.11
N LEU A 17 17.59 2.95 -29.75
CA LEU A 17 16.45 2.47 -30.52
C LEU A 17 15.25 2.66 -29.62
N GLN A 18 14.40 3.64 -29.94
CA GLN A 18 13.22 3.92 -29.12
C GLN A 18 12.35 2.68 -29.24
N VAL A 19 12.34 1.88 -28.18
CA VAL A 19 11.47 0.71 -28.07
C VAL A 19 10.03 1.20 -28.22
N THR A 20 9.27 0.58 -29.11
CA THR A 20 7.84 0.87 -29.29
C THR A 20 7.01 0.21 -28.17
N ALA A 21 5.83 0.76 -27.91
CA ALA A 21 4.92 0.14 -26.94
C ALA A 21 4.57 -1.31 -27.33
N GLN A 22 4.39 -1.58 -28.62
CA GLN A 22 4.09 -2.94 -29.10
C GLN A 22 5.25 -3.93 -28.83
N GLU A 23 6.50 -3.52 -29.03
CA GLU A 23 7.67 -4.36 -28.71
C GLU A 23 7.74 -4.66 -27.19
N VAL A 24 7.33 -3.72 -26.33
CA VAL A 24 7.25 -3.95 -24.87
C VAL A 24 6.17 -4.98 -24.57
N PHE A 25 4.98 -4.82 -25.14
CA PHE A 25 3.85 -5.73 -24.93
C PHE A 25 4.17 -7.15 -25.44
N ASP A 26 4.72 -7.28 -26.65
CA ASP A 26 5.07 -8.56 -27.23
C ASP A 26 6.14 -9.29 -26.42
N ARG A 27 7.13 -8.54 -25.90
CA ARG A 27 8.19 -9.10 -25.05
C ARG A 27 7.63 -9.62 -23.72
N GLU A 28 6.77 -8.84 -23.05
CA GLU A 28 6.13 -9.25 -21.81
C GLU A 28 5.17 -10.44 -22.05
N ALA A 29 4.37 -10.39 -23.12
CA ALA A 29 3.50 -11.49 -23.51
C ALA A 29 4.26 -12.79 -23.81
N LYS A 30 5.46 -12.69 -24.39
CA LYS A 30 6.27 -13.88 -24.74
C LYS A 30 6.98 -14.51 -23.53
N TYR A 31 7.45 -13.69 -22.59
CA TYR A 31 8.36 -14.14 -21.53
C TYR A 31 7.78 -14.02 -20.11
N GLY A 32 6.68 -13.31 -19.94
CA GLY A 32 6.01 -13.09 -18.64
C GLY A 32 5.01 -14.16 -18.28
N CYS A 33 4.54 -14.12 -17.05
CA CYS A 33 3.58 -15.09 -16.47
C CYS A 33 2.11 -14.81 -16.83
N HIS A 34 1.77 -13.66 -17.41
CA HIS A 34 0.39 -13.20 -17.72
C HIS A 34 -0.54 -13.15 -16.50
N ASN A 35 0.01 -12.95 -15.32
CA ASN A 35 -0.75 -12.88 -14.06
C ASN A 35 -1.44 -11.51 -13.81
N TYR A 36 -1.23 -10.54 -14.69
CA TYR A 36 -1.89 -9.24 -14.67
C TYR A 36 -2.57 -8.93 -16.01
N LYS A 37 -3.61 -8.08 -15.96
CA LYS A 37 -4.21 -7.43 -17.13
C LYS A 37 -3.88 -5.92 -17.06
N PRO A 38 -2.71 -5.49 -17.56
CA PRO A 38 -2.33 -4.09 -17.54
C PRO A 38 -3.16 -3.26 -18.54
N LEU A 39 -3.25 -1.94 -18.29
CA LEU A 39 -3.69 -1.00 -19.31
C LEU A 39 -2.66 -0.95 -20.46
N PRO A 40 -3.08 -0.72 -21.71
CA PRO A 40 -2.20 -0.76 -22.87
C PRO A 40 -1.31 0.49 -22.98
N VAL A 41 -0.40 0.68 -22.03
CA VAL A 41 0.59 1.76 -21.98
C VAL A 41 1.92 1.23 -21.48
N ALA A 42 3.01 1.56 -22.17
CA ALA A 42 4.38 1.20 -21.78
C ALA A 42 5.08 2.42 -21.20
N LEU A 43 5.20 2.49 -19.87
CA LEU A 43 5.79 3.63 -19.17
C LEU A 43 7.32 3.54 -19.12
N ALA A 44 8.01 4.68 -19.30
CA ALA A 44 9.45 4.77 -19.35
C ALA A 44 10.08 5.80 -18.40
N LYS A 45 9.30 6.78 -17.94
CA LYS A 45 9.76 7.83 -17.01
C LYS A 45 8.67 8.16 -15.99
N GLY A 46 9.08 8.50 -14.76
CA GLY A 46 8.20 9.05 -13.72
C GLY A 46 8.85 10.25 -13.02
N GLU A 47 8.05 11.29 -12.67
CA GLU A 47 8.50 12.47 -11.96
C GLU A 47 7.29 13.14 -11.26
N GLY A 48 7.33 13.23 -9.94
CA GLY A 48 6.23 13.79 -9.15
C GLY A 48 4.91 13.06 -9.40
N VAL A 49 3.90 13.75 -9.88
CA VAL A 49 2.56 13.18 -10.20
C VAL A 49 2.45 12.65 -11.62
N PHE A 50 3.50 12.77 -12.41
CA PHE A 50 3.50 12.46 -13.84
C PHE A 50 4.29 11.20 -14.16
N VAL A 51 3.81 10.51 -15.18
CA VAL A 51 4.56 9.45 -15.87
C VAL A 51 4.53 9.67 -17.38
N TRP A 52 5.52 9.16 -18.09
CA TRP A 52 5.63 9.25 -19.55
C TRP A 52 5.77 7.85 -20.15
N ASP A 53 5.08 7.62 -21.24
CA ASP A 53 5.24 6.40 -22.01
C ASP A 53 6.52 6.42 -22.88
N VAL A 54 6.80 5.30 -23.54
CA VAL A 54 7.95 5.15 -24.44
C VAL A 54 7.91 6.06 -25.67
N ALA A 55 6.74 6.60 -26.01
CA ALA A 55 6.58 7.59 -27.09
C ALA A 55 6.73 9.04 -26.58
N GLY A 56 6.89 9.25 -25.27
CA GLY A 56 7.04 10.55 -24.65
C GLY A 56 5.72 11.25 -24.30
N LYS A 57 4.56 10.60 -24.44
CA LYS A 57 3.29 11.14 -23.99
C LYS A 57 3.24 11.14 -22.46
N ARG A 58 2.86 12.30 -21.89
CA ARG A 58 2.72 12.50 -20.44
C ARG A 58 1.31 12.13 -19.97
N TYR A 59 1.26 11.55 -18.76
CA TYR A 59 0.02 11.20 -18.07
C TYR A 59 0.07 11.64 -16.61
N TYR A 60 -1.07 11.97 -16.03
CA TYR A 60 -1.25 11.98 -14.60
C TYR A 60 -1.36 10.54 -14.08
N ASP A 61 -0.55 10.18 -13.10
CA ASP A 61 -0.68 8.90 -12.40
C ASP A 61 -1.68 9.02 -11.24
N CYS A 62 -2.90 8.53 -11.46
CA CYS A 62 -3.93 8.48 -10.42
C CYS A 62 -4.04 7.09 -9.78
N LEU A 63 -3.02 6.23 -9.90
CA LEU A 63 -2.89 4.94 -9.20
C LEU A 63 -1.74 4.95 -8.18
N ALA A 64 -0.65 5.67 -8.46
CA ALA A 64 0.53 5.82 -7.61
C ALA A 64 1.11 4.47 -7.13
N GLY A 65 1.15 3.46 -8.01
CA GLY A 65 1.60 2.11 -7.64
C GLY A 65 0.81 1.51 -6.48
N TYR A 66 -0.50 1.73 -6.43
CA TYR A 66 -1.37 1.32 -5.32
C TYR A 66 -0.96 1.95 -3.98
N SER A 67 -0.70 3.25 -3.97
CA SER A 67 -0.18 4.04 -2.81
C SER A 67 1.28 3.72 -2.45
N ALA A 68 2.11 3.27 -3.37
CA ALA A 68 3.54 3.05 -3.13
C ALA A 68 4.39 4.30 -3.37
N VAL A 69 3.94 5.22 -4.23
CA VAL A 69 4.65 6.45 -4.58
C VAL A 69 3.94 7.70 -4.02
N ASN A 70 3.57 7.67 -2.75
CA ASN A 70 2.91 8.78 -2.07
C ASN A 70 3.70 10.10 -2.20
N GLN A 71 5.01 10.05 -2.12
CA GLN A 71 5.93 11.19 -2.23
C GLN A 71 6.12 11.70 -3.67
N GLY A 72 5.51 11.02 -4.64
CA GLY A 72 5.73 11.25 -6.06
C GLY A 72 6.80 10.34 -6.66
N HIS A 73 6.74 10.15 -7.98
CA HIS A 73 7.70 9.33 -8.72
C HIS A 73 9.11 9.91 -8.62
N CYS A 74 10.09 9.02 -8.38
CA CYS A 74 11.52 9.33 -8.40
C CYS A 74 11.91 10.56 -7.57
N HIS A 75 11.33 10.71 -6.36
CA HIS A 75 11.60 11.86 -5.51
C HIS A 75 13.12 12.04 -5.29
N PRO A 76 13.69 13.22 -5.61
CA PRO A 76 15.15 13.38 -5.70
C PRO A 76 15.89 13.11 -4.39
N ARG A 77 15.34 13.51 -3.25
CA ARG A 77 15.93 13.26 -1.94
C ARG A 77 15.99 11.77 -1.62
N ILE A 78 14.91 11.04 -1.90
CA ILE A 78 14.80 9.58 -1.62
C ILE A 78 15.76 8.80 -2.52
N VAL A 79 15.76 9.13 -3.83
CA VAL A 79 16.68 8.51 -4.80
C VAL A 79 18.14 8.78 -4.40
N ALA A 80 18.49 10.01 -4.04
CA ALA A 80 19.85 10.37 -3.63
C ALA A 80 20.28 9.61 -2.36
N ALA A 81 19.40 9.47 -1.36
CA ALA A 81 19.69 8.72 -0.14
C ALA A 81 19.95 7.24 -0.43
N ALA A 82 19.10 6.61 -1.28
CA ALA A 82 19.28 5.23 -1.69
C ALA A 82 20.58 5.00 -2.47
N VAL A 83 20.86 5.83 -3.49
CA VAL A 83 22.08 5.75 -4.31
C VAL A 83 23.34 5.93 -3.46
N LYS A 84 23.35 6.92 -2.58
CA LYS A 84 24.49 7.14 -1.65
C LYS A 84 24.73 5.90 -0.79
N GLN A 85 23.69 5.31 -0.24
CA GLN A 85 23.83 4.13 0.60
C GLN A 85 24.26 2.88 -0.20
N MET A 86 23.76 2.69 -1.42
CA MET A 86 24.20 1.61 -2.31
C MET A 86 25.70 1.64 -2.61
N GLN A 87 26.28 2.83 -2.69
CA GLN A 87 27.72 3.02 -2.92
C GLN A 87 28.58 2.73 -1.68
N LEU A 88 28.00 2.71 -0.49
CA LEU A 88 28.71 2.47 0.77
C LEU A 88 28.59 1.02 1.25
N LEU A 89 27.34 0.57 1.44
CA LEU A 89 27.02 -0.77 1.94
C LEU A 89 25.58 -1.08 1.62
N SER A 90 25.33 -2.10 0.81
CA SER A 90 23.98 -2.47 0.37
C SER A 90 23.32 -3.54 1.24
N LEU A 91 24.10 -4.53 1.72
CA LEU A 91 23.58 -5.69 2.44
C LEU A 91 24.60 -6.27 3.40
N THR A 92 24.17 -6.58 4.65
CA THR A 92 24.92 -7.38 5.62
C THR A 92 24.15 -8.62 6.07
N SER A 93 22.88 -8.75 5.64
CA SER A 93 21.92 -9.64 6.32
C SER A 93 21.80 -9.27 7.81
N ARG A 94 21.34 -10.20 8.65
CA ARG A 94 21.29 -10.05 10.12
C ARG A 94 22.40 -10.83 10.81
N ALA A 95 23.36 -11.34 10.05
CA ALA A 95 24.55 -11.99 10.60
C ALA A 95 25.51 -10.99 11.24
N PHE A 96 25.47 -9.73 10.79
CA PHE A 96 26.33 -8.64 11.30
C PHE A 96 25.49 -7.40 11.60
N TYR A 97 25.94 -6.58 12.54
CA TYR A 97 25.42 -5.24 12.74
C TYR A 97 25.83 -4.32 11.59
N ASN A 98 25.02 -3.31 11.32
CA ASN A 98 25.38 -2.18 10.48
C ASN A 98 24.93 -0.87 11.15
N ASN A 99 25.48 0.24 10.70
CA ASN A 99 25.25 1.55 11.30
C ASN A 99 23.93 2.24 10.91
N VAL A 100 23.07 1.57 10.14
CA VAL A 100 21.83 2.19 9.60
C VAL A 100 20.58 1.58 10.20
N LEU A 101 20.59 0.26 10.43
CA LEU A 101 19.38 -0.44 10.85
C LEU A 101 18.85 0.05 12.20
N GLY A 102 19.71 0.16 13.22
CA GLY A 102 19.27 0.65 14.53
C GLY A 102 18.75 2.08 14.49
N GLU A 103 19.36 2.95 13.65
CA GLU A 103 18.87 4.32 13.40
C GLU A 103 17.46 4.31 12.78
N TYR A 104 17.20 3.41 11.83
CA TYR A 104 15.89 3.25 11.21
C TYR A 104 14.84 2.72 12.19
N GLU A 105 15.19 1.68 12.96
CA GLU A 105 14.30 1.14 14.00
C GLU A 105 13.94 2.22 15.03
N GLU A 106 14.94 2.95 15.54
CA GLU A 106 14.73 4.08 16.46
C GLU A 106 13.83 5.16 15.85
N PHE A 107 14.06 5.50 14.58
CA PHE A 107 13.26 6.51 13.88
C PHE A 107 11.79 6.09 13.79
N LEU A 108 11.50 4.82 13.42
CA LEU A 108 10.15 4.31 13.33
C LEU A 108 9.42 4.29 14.69
N VAL A 109 10.08 3.75 15.72
CA VAL A 109 9.43 3.62 17.03
C VAL A 109 9.15 4.97 17.68
N LYS A 110 10.04 5.95 17.52
CA LYS A 110 9.82 7.31 18.00
C LYS A 110 8.67 8.00 17.26
N LYS A 111 8.60 7.83 15.92
CA LYS A 111 7.57 8.46 15.10
C LYS A 111 6.18 7.90 15.37
N PHE A 112 6.04 6.60 15.46
CA PHE A 112 4.73 5.93 15.61
C PHE A 112 4.41 5.49 17.04
N LYS A 113 5.31 5.76 18.00
CA LYS A 113 5.12 5.52 19.44
C LYS A 113 4.86 4.06 19.80
N TYR A 114 5.71 3.16 19.28
CA TYR A 114 5.80 1.76 19.66
C TYR A 114 7.19 1.48 20.26
N ASP A 115 7.36 0.34 20.96
CA ASP A 115 8.64 0.00 21.59
C ASP A 115 9.62 -0.61 20.58
N LYS A 116 9.12 -1.36 19.58
CA LYS A 116 9.93 -2.13 18.64
C LYS A 116 9.43 -2.03 17.20
N ALA A 117 10.38 -2.13 16.29
CA ALA A 117 10.15 -2.30 14.85
C ALA A 117 10.84 -3.58 14.36
N LEU A 118 10.14 -4.34 13.51
CA LEU A 118 10.68 -5.50 12.79
C LEU A 118 10.65 -5.19 11.28
N PRO A 119 11.75 -4.75 10.68
CA PRO A 119 11.83 -4.47 9.25
C PRO A 119 11.78 -5.74 8.40
N MET A 120 10.99 -5.70 7.32
CA MET A 120 10.89 -6.71 6.28
C MET A 120 11.01 -6.04 4.89
N ASN A 121 10.74 -6.76 3.80
CA ASN A 121 10.89 -6.22 2.44
C ASN A 121 9.53 -5.88 1.83
N THR A 122 8.67 -6.87 1.66
CA THR A 122 7.34 -6.70 1.05
C THR A 122 6.25 -6.60 2.11
N GLY A 123 5.11 -6.01 1.75
CA GLY A 123 3.97 -5.93 2.66
C GLY A 123 3.50 -7.30 3.16
N VAL A 124 3.47 -8.30 2.28
CA VAL A 124 3.07 -9.66 2.67
C VAL A 124 4.03 -10.29 3.70
N GLU A 125 5.35 -10.04 3.59
CA GLU A 125 6.31 -10.52 4.59
C GLU A 125 6.06 -9.87 5.96
N ALA A 126 5.78 -8.58 6.00
CA ALA A 126 5.43 -7.88 7.24
C ALA A 126 4.10 -8.39 7.82
N ALA A 127 3.08 -8.58 6.99
CA ALA A 127 1.80 -9.13 7.42
C ALA A 127 1.92 -10.57 7.96
N GLU A 128 2.67 -11.45 7.29
CA GLU A 128 2.98 -12.79 7.80
C GLU A 128 3.78 -12.74 9.10
N SER A 129 4.70 -11.78 9.24
CA SER A 129 5.44 -11.56 10.47
C SER A 129 4.51 -11.15 11.62
N ALA A 130 3.52 -10.29 11.36
CA ALA A 130 2.49 -9.90 12.33
C ALA A 130 1.63 -11.11 12.74
N VAL A 131 1.22 -11.97 11.79
CA VAL A 131 0.50 -13.23 12.07
C VAL A 131 1.35 -14.17 12.94
N LYS A 132 2.64 -14.33 12.64
CA LYS A 132 3.57 -15.15 13.44
C LYS A 132 3.75 -14.58 14.85
N LEU A 133 3.91 -13.27 15.00
CA LEU A 133 3.98 -12.60 16.30
C LEU A 133 2.73 -12.85 17.12
N ALA A 134 1.54 -12.67 16.53
CA ALA A 134 0.27 -12.89 17.20
C ALA A 134 0.10 -14.34 17.67
N ARG A 135 0.43 -15.32 16.82
CA ARG A 135 0.40 -16.75 17.20
C ARG A 135 1.39 -17.05 18.32
N ARG A 136 2.61 -16.50 18.22
CA ARG A 136 3.63 -16.71 19.26
C ARG A 136 3.20 -16.09 20.59
N TRP A 137 2.69 -14.87 20.59
CA TRP A 137 2.11 -14.23 21.77
C TRP A 137 0.95 -15.06 22.36
N ALA A 138 0.08 -15.60 21.50
CA ALA A 138 -1.03 -16.43 21.96
C ALA A 138 -0.55 -17.69 22.72
N TYR A 139 0.52 -18.32 22.28
CA TYR A 139 1.10 -19.47 22.96
C TYR A 139 1.87 -19.09 24.23
N ASP A 140 2.73 -18.08 24.14
CA ASP A 140 3.67 -17.76 25.20
C ASP A 140 3.03 -16.89 26.31
N VAL A 141 2.10 -16.00 25.96
CA VAL A 141 1.47 -15.04 26.89
C VAL A 141 0.04 -15.45 27.24
N LYS A 142 -0.82 -15.60 26.22
CA LYS A 142 -2.25 -15.93 26.42
C LYS A 142 -2.47 -17.40 26.82
N LYS A 143 -1.48 -18.28 26.64
CA LYS A 143 -1.50 -19.72 26.99
C LYS A 143 -2.52 -20.52 26.17
N VAL A 144 -2.76 -20.14 24.93
CA VAL A 144 -3.53 -20.96 23.99
C VAL A 144 -2.85 -22.32 23.81
N PRO A 145 -3.59 -23.45 23.78
CA PRO A 145 -3.00 -24.77 23.56
C PRO A 145 -2.25 -24.85 22.22
N THR A 146 -1.16 -25.61 22.19
CA THR A 146 -0.32 -25.78 21.00
C THR A 146 -1.15 -26.10 19.75
N ASN A 147 -0.86 -25.40 18.65
CA ASN A 147 -1.55 -25.52 17.35
C ASN A 147 -3.07 -25.18 17.36
N LYS A 148 -3.54 -24.38 18.33
CA LYS A 148 -4.94 -23.95 18.42
C LYS A 148 -5.13 -22.44 18.22
N ALA A 149 -4.06 -21.65 18.07
CA ALA A 149 -4.16 -20.20 17.91
C ALA A 149 -4.84 -19.83 16.59
N LYS A 150 -6.03 -19.23 16.69
CA LYS A 150 -6.83 -18.75 15.59
C LYS A 150 -6.45 -17.33 15.19
N MET A 151 -6.56 -17.02 13.91
CA MET A 151 -6.47 -15.66 13.37
C MET A 151 -7.81 -15.31 12.71
N ILE A 152 -8.35 -14.15 13.06
CA ILE A 152 -9.56 -13.62 12.45
C ILE A 152 -9.19 -12.49 11.50
N PHE A 153 -9.82 -12.47 10.32
CA PHE A 153 -9.65 -11.46 9.29
C PHE A 153 -11.02 -10.87 8.91
N ALA A 154 -11.02 -9.67 8.36
CA ALA A 154 -12.22 -9.14 7.72
C ALA A 154 -12.41 -9.82 6.36
N GLU A 155 -13.67 -10.00 5.90
CA GLU A 155 -13.96 -10.32 4.51
C GLU A 155 -13.46 -9.20 3.59
N ASP A 156 -13.18 -9.52 2.34
CA ASP A 156 -12.62 -8.62 1.31
C ASP A 156 -11.27 -8.00 1.68
N ASN A 157 -10.53 -8.65 2.60
CA ASN A 157 -9.17 -8.24 2.96
C ASN A 157 -8.19 -8.51 1.81
N PHE A 158 -7.15 -7.70 1.76
CA PHE A 158 -6.01 -7.93 0.88
C PHE A 158 -4.70 -7.57 1.58
N TRP A 159 -3.88 -8.57 1.88
CA TRP A 159 -2.55 -8.35 2.46
C TRP A 159 -1.42 -9.11 1.75
N GLY A 160 -1.70 -9.64 0.53
CA GLY A 160 -0.70 -10.27 -0.33
C GLY A 160 -1.22 -11.46 -1.12
N ARG A 161 -0.28 -12.19 -1.72
CA ARG A 161 -0.56 -13.34 -2.61
C ARG A 161 0.22 -14.61 -2.21
N SER A 162 0.82 -14.65 -1.01
CA SER A 162 1.39 -15.88 -0.46
C SER A 162 0.30 -16.88 -0.10
N ILE A 163 0.67 -18.14 0.14
CA ILE A 163 -0.28 -19.17 0.58
C ILE A 163 -1.01 -18.74 1.86
N ALA A 164 -0.30 -18.11 2.82
CA ALA A 164 -0.96 -17.62 4.02
C ALA A 164 -1.94 -16.48 3.71
N ALA A 165 -1.56 -15.53 2.86
CA ALA A 165 -2.43 -14.42 2.48
C ALA A 165 -3.70 -14.90 1.74
N VAL A 166 -3.57 -15.78 0.77
CA VAL A 166 -4.73 -16.30 0.04
C VAL A 166 -5.59 -17.23 0.90
N SER A 167 -5.04 -17.83 1.97
CA SER A 167 -5.82 -18.60 2.95
C SER A 167 -6.81 -17.71 3.74
N ALA A 168 -6.49 -16.43 3.89
CA ALA A 168 -7.36 -15.45 4.55
C ALA A 168 -8.31 -14.73 3.57
N SER A 169 -8.13 -14.89 2.27
CA SER A 169 -8.91 -14.18 1.26
C SER A 169 -10.34 -14.72 1.12
N SER A 170 -11.29 -13.82 0.91
CA SER A 170 -12.66 -14.14 0.48
C SER A 170 -12.86 -14.07 -1.04
N ASP A 171 -11.84 -13.58 -1.78
CA ASP A 171 -11.88 -13.44 -3.24
C ASP A 171 -11.52 -14.76 -3.94
N PRO A 172 -12.49 -15.42 -4.65
CA PRO A 172 -12.25 -16.68 -5.36
C PRO A 172 -11.13 -16.60 -6.42
N GLU A 173 -10.91 -15.44 -7.05
CA GLU A 173 -9.82 -15.25 -8.00
C GLU A 173 -8.45 -15.28 -7.30
N SER A 174 -8.40 -14.96 -6.01
CA SER A 174 -7.18 -14.96 -5.21
C SER A 174 -6.83 -16.33 -4.65
N TYR A 175 -7.80 -17.12 -4.18
CA TYR A 175 -7.55 -18.40 -3.51
C TYR A 175 -7.86 -19.64 -4.35
N GLY A 176 -8.64 -19.51 -5.43
CA GLY A 176 -9.07 -20.65 -6.24
C GLY A 176 -7.90 -21.47 -6.80
N GLY A 177 -7.87 -22.76 -6.53
CA GLY A 177 -6.85 -23.69 -7.02
C GLY A 177 -5.51 -23.70 -6.25
N PHE A 178 -5.37 -22.91 -5.17
CA PHE A 178 -4.11 -22.80 -4.40
C PHE A 178 -4.12 -23.51 -3.04
N GLY A 179 -5.16 -24.30 -2.71
CA GLY A 179 -5.17 -25.11 -1.49
C GLY A 179 -4.13 -26.24 -1.49
N PRO A 180 -3.85 -26.87 -0.32
CA PRO A 180 -4.52 -26.69 0.97
C PRO A 180 -4.16 -25.39 1.68
N PHE A 181 -5.13 -24.84 2.41
CA PHE A 181 -4.99 -23.54 3.05
C PHE A 181 -4.46 -23.65 4.49
N VAL A 182 -3.91 -22.54 4.99
CA VAL A 182 -3.45 -22.43 6.38
C VAL A 182 -4.65 -22.60 7.32
N PRO A 183 -4.60 -23.56 8.27
CA PRO A 183 -5.70 -23.81 9.19
C PRO A 183 -5.88 -22.69 10.22
N LEU A 184 -7.09 -22.60 10.78
CA LEU A 184 -7.45 -21.65 11.83
C LEU A 184 -7.36 -20.17 11.41
N PHE A 185 -7.55 -19.92 10.12
CA PHE A 185 -7.83 -18.61 9.56
C PHE A 185 -9.34 -18.52 9.32
N GLU A 186 -9.99 -17.63 10.03
CA GLU A 186 -11.44 -17.41 9.95
C GLU A 186 -11.71 -15.97 9.49
N ARG A 187 -12.86 -15.74 8.88
CA ARG A 187 -13.27 -14.42 8.36
C ARG A 187 -14.59 -13.99 8.99
N VAL A 188 -14.73 -12.68 9.15
CA VAL A 188 -15.97 -12.03 9.56
C VAL A 188 -16.29 -10.89 8.61
N PRO A 189 -17.57 -10.56 8.39
CA PRO A 189 -17.92 -9.40 7.57
C PRO A 189 -17.26 -8.13 8.08
N TYR A 190 -16.70 -7.34 7.15
CA TYR A 190 -16.14 -6.03 7.49
C TYR A 190 -17.24 -5.11 8.03
N ASN A 191 -16.88 -4.21 8.93
CA ASN A 191 -17.82 -3.25 9.55
C ASN A 191 -18.97 -3.91 10.36
N ASN A 192 -18.75 -5.13 10.90
CA ASN A 192 -19.76 -5.88 11.65
C ASN A 192 -19.23 -6.30 13.03
N LEU A 193 -19.42 -5.43 14.03
CA LEU A 193 -18.97 -5.68 15.42
C LEU A 193 -19.62 -6.91 16.06
N PRO A 194 -20.93 -7.20 15.92
CA PRO A 194 -21.53 -8.40 16.48
C PRO A 194 -20.90 -9.70 15.91
N ALA A 195 -20.63 -9.76 14.62
CA ALA A 195 -19.98 -10.92 14.01
C ALA A 195 -18.54 -11.06 14.51
N LEU A 196 -17.81 -9.93 14.65
CA LEU A 196 -16.47 -9.93 15.23
C LEU A 196 -16.48 -10.44 16.66
N GLU A 197 -17.36 -9.91 17.52
CA GLU A 197 -17.43 -10.33 18.92
C GLU A 197 -17.68 -11.82 19.06
N LYS A 198 -18.60 -12.38 18.27
CA LYS A 198 -18.86 -13.81 18.24
C LYS A 198 -17.61 -14.63 17.87
N ALA A 199 -16.83 -14.18 16.87
CA ALA A 199 -15.63 -14.90 16.43
C ALA A 199 -14.49 -14.84 17.46
N ILE A 200 -14.25 -13.65 18.05
CA ILE A 200 -13.15 -13.45 19.01
C ILE A 200 -13.49 -13.88 20.45
N SER A 201 -14.74 -14.27 20.74
CA SER A 201 -15.11 -14.84 22.05
C SER A 201 -14.51 -16.25 22.27
N ASP A 202 -14.04 -16.93 21.21
CA ASP A 202 -13.27 -18.16 21.35
C ASP A 202 -11.93 -17.87 22.07
N PRO A 203 -11.66 -18.50 23.21
CA PRO A 203 -10.43 -18.26 23.99
C PRO A 203 -9.14 -18.57 23.21
N ASN A 204 -9.23 -19.33 22.13
CA ASN A 204 -8.08 -19.66 21.28
C ASN A 204 -7.78 -18.58 20.22
N THR A 205 -8.59 -17.53 20.10
CA THR A 205 -8.32 -16.45 19.14
C THR A 205 -7.10 -15.64 19.56
N ALA A 206 -6.10 -15.59 18.70
CA ALA A 206 -4.86 -14.83 18.90
C ALA A 206 -5.03 -13.35 18.55
N ALA A 207 -5.57 -13.07 17.37
CA ALA A 207 -5.68 -11.70 16.87
C ALA A 207 -6.82 -11.54 15.86
N PHE A 208 -7.27 -10.29 15.71
CA PHE A 208 -8.04 -9.80 14.56
C PHE A 208 -7.18 -8.85 13.75
N MET A 209 -7.06 -9.11 12.45
CA MET A 209 -6.30 -8.28 11.51
C MET A 209 -7.24 -7.63 10.49
N VAL A 210 -7.14 -6.33 10.33
CA VAL A 210 -8.04 -5.53 9.48
C VAL A 210 -7.32 -4.32 8.86
N GLU A 211 -7.68 -3.99 7.61
CA GLU A 211 -7.34 -2.71 7.01
C GLU A 211 -8.25 -1.62 7.61
N PRO A 212 -7.74 -0.48 8.09
CA PRO A 212 -8.60 0.62 8.58
C PRO A 212 -9.55 1.16 7.50
N ILE A 213 -9.10 1.15 6.25
CA ILE A 213 -9.89 1.38 5.04
C ILE A 213 -9.47 0.30 4.06
N GLN A 214 -10.37 -0.54 3.63
CA GLN A 214 -10.04 -1.61 2.69
C GLN A 214 -9.75 -1.05 1.30
N GLY A 215 -8.52 -1.27 0.82
CA GLY A 215 -8.06 -0.69 -0.43
C GLY A 215 -8.50 -1.46 -1.67
N GLU A 216 -8.13 -2.74 -1.76
CA GLU A 216 -8.44 -3.59 -2.93
C GLU A 216 -9.93 -3.85 -3.09
N ALA A 217 -10.69 -3.94 -1.99
CA ALA A 217 -12.15 -4.00 -1.99
C ALA A 217 -12.83 -2.76 -2.60
N GLY A 218 -12.07 -1.73 -2.98
CA GLY A 218 -12.59 -0.52 -3.63
C GLY A 218 -12.77 0.66 -2.68
N VAL A 219 -11.78 0.91 -1.83
CA VAL A 219 -11.75 2.01 -0.85
C VAL A 219 -12.99 1.99 0.05
N VAL A 220 -13.18 0.89 0.75
CA VAL A 220 -14.32 0.74 1.67
C VAL A 220 -13.97 1.39 3.00
N VAL A 221 -14.60 2.54 3.28
CA VAL A 221 -14.47 3.27 4.54
C VAL A 221 -15.49 2.72 5.52
N PRO A 222 -15.09 2.31 6.73
CA PRO A 222 -16.01 1.78 7.72
C PRO A 222 -16.88 2.89 8.33
N ASP A 223 -17.96 2.49 9.00
CA ASP A 223 -18.80 3.40 9.77
C ASP A 223 -18.01 4.04 10.92
N LYS A 224 -18.42 5.25 11.29
CA LYS A 224 -17.80 5.97 12.41
C LYS A 224 -17.85 5.14 13.69
N GLY A 225 -16.70 4.96 14.32
CA GLY A 225 -16.57 4.21 15.57
C GLY A 225 -16.36 2.71 15.39
N TYR A 226 -16.32 2.18 14.17
CA TYR A 226 -16.06 0.75 13.94
C TYR A 226 -14.71 0.33 14.54
N LEU A 227 -13.60 1.00 14.19
CA LEU A 227 -12.27 0.65 14.72
C LEU A 227 -12.19 0.83 16.24
N LYS A 228 -12.92 1.80 16.81
CA LYS A 228 -13.04 1.94 18.27
C LYS A 228 -13.73 0.73 18.89
N GLY A 229 -14.83 0.29 18.29
CA GLY A 229 -15.52 -0.95 18.70
C GLY A 229 -14.63 -2.17 18.59
N VAL A 230 -13.85 -2.29 17.49
CA VAL A 230 -12.85 -3.37 17.31
C VAL A 230 -11.85 -3.37 18.46
N GLN A 231 -11.23 -2.22 18.76
CA GLN A 231 -10.27 -2.10 19.86
C GLN A 231 -10.86 -2.52 21.19
N ASP A 232 -12.08 -2.05 21.51
CA ASP A 232 -12.75 -2.35 22.79
C ASP A 232 -13.09 -3.85 22.90
N LEU A 233 -13.56 -4.47 21.82
CA LEU A 233 -13.85 -5.91 21.77
C LEU A 233 -12.57 -6.74 21.87
N CYS A 234 -11.52 -6.41 21.13
CA CYS A 234 -10.23 -7.09 21.23
C CYS A 234 -9.67 -7.04 22.65
N LYS A 235 -9.71 -5.87 23.29
CA LYS A 235 -9.31 -5.71 24.69
C LYS A 235 -10.16 -6.55 25.63
N LYS A 236 -11.49 -6.53 25.49
CA LYS A 236 -12.43 -7.32 26.30
C LYS A 236 -12.14 -8.82 26.27
N HIS A 237 -11.81 -9.35 25.10
CA HIS A 237 -11.59 -10.78 24.88
C HIS A 237 -10.12 -11.20 24.91
N ASN A 238 -9.19 -10.30 25.30
CA ASN A 238 -7.76 -10.54 25.29
C ASN A 238 -7.27 -11.10 23.94
N VAL A 239 -7.58 -10.39 22.85
CA VAL A 239 -7.23 -10.67 21.46
C VAL A 239 -6.42 -9.50 20.93
N LEU A 240 -5.33 -9.73 20.21
CA LEU A 240 -4.54 -8.66 19.63
C LEU A 240 -5.29 -7.99 18.48
N PHE A 241 -5.27 -6.66 18.46
CA PHE A 241 -5.77 -5.84 17.38
C PHE A 241 -4.63 -5.47 16.43
N ILE A 242 -4.69 -5.92 15.17
CA ILE A 242 -3.70 -5.68 14.13
C ILE A 242 -4.30 -4.80 13.04
N THR A 243 -3.65 -3.66 12.73
CA THR A 243 -4.01 -2.86 11.56
C THR A 243 -3.02 -3.04 10.43
N ASP A 244 -3.55 -3.34 9.25
CA ASP A 244 -2.80 -3.29 8.00
C ASP A 244 -2.88 -1.89 7.40
N GLU A 245 -1.83 -1.11 7.62
CA GLU A 245 -1.68 0.26 7.11
C GLU A 245 -0.84 0.33 5.82
N ILE A 246 -0.58 -0.81 5.19
CA ILE A 246 0.29 -0.89 4.00
C ILE A 246 -0.23 0.02 2.88
N GLN A 247 -1.54 0.07 2.65
CA GLN A 247 -2.13 0.90 1.59
C GLN A 247 -2.73 2.20 2.11
N SER A 248 -3.34 2.18 3.30
CA SER A 248 -4.08 3.30 3.88
C SER A 248 -3.21 4.29 4.66
N GLY A 249 -2.05 3.86 5.12
CA GLY A 249 -1.15 4.65 5.95
C GLY A 249 -0.28 5.65 5.19
N LEU A 250 0.65 6.23 5.94
CA LEU A 250 1.72 7.12 5.45
C LEU A 250 1.18 8.32 4.64
N GLY A 251 0.18 9.00 5.23
CA GLY A 251 -0.41 10.22 4.69
C GLY A 251 -1.54 10.01 3.69
N ARG A 252 -1.74 8.79 3.17
CA ARG A 252 -2.71 8.51 2.09
C ARG A 252 -4.12 9.00 2.38
N THR A 253 -4.59 8.88 3.62
CA THR A 253 -5.95 9.23 4.03
C THR A 253 -6.08 10.60 4.67
N GLY A 254 -5.01 11.41 4.66
CA GLY A 254 -4.98 12.73 5.32
C GLY A 254 -4.59 12.67 6.81
N GLU A 255 -4.16 11.50 7.27
CA GLU A 255 -3.53 11.26 8.57
C GLU A 255 -2.27 10.43 8.36
N TRP A 256 -1.32 10.45 9.32
CA TRP A 256 -0.12 9.61 9.25
C TRP A 256 -0.45 8.13 9.12
N LEU A 257 -1.39 7.65 9.92
CA LEU A 257 -1.95 6.30 9.87
C LEU A 257 -3.47 6.40 9.85
N ALA A 258 -4.14 5.59 9.04
CA ALA A 258 -5.58 5.72 8.84
C ALA A 258 -6.38 5.45 10.12
N HIS A 259 -5.89 4.59 11.01
CA HIS A 259 -6.55 4.34 12.29
C HIS A 259 -6.55 5.56 13.25
N TYR A 260 -5.72 6.60 12.98
CA TYR A 260 -5.74 7.85 13.77
C TYR A 260 -7.06 8.60 13.62
N HIS A 261 -7.78 8.44 12.50
CA HIS A 261 -9.12 9.01 12.32
C HIS A 261 -10.13 8.58 13.39
N ASP A 262 -9.95 7.41 13.98
CA ASP A 262 -10.84 6.85 15.01
C ASP A 262 -10.23 6.94 16.43
N GLY A 263 -9.05 7.54 16.57
CA GLY A 263 -8.37 7.73 17.87
C GLY A 263 -8.00 6.41 18.55
N VAL A 264 -7.76 5.35 17.81
CA VAL A 264 -7.38 4.04 18.33
C VAL A 264 -5.87 3.81 18.27
N ARG A 265 -5.37 2.89 19.09
CA ARG A 265 -3.99 2.40 19.07
C ARG A 265 -3.99 0.87 18.96
N PRO A 266 -3.76 0.32 17.78
CA PRO A 266 -3.61 -1.12 17.59
C PRO A 266 -2.44 -1.70 18.38
N ASP A 267 -2.50 -2.99 18.70
CA ASP A 267 -1.40 -3.72 19.34
C ASP A 267 -0.25 -3.96 18.36
N ILE A 268 -0.58 -4.15 17.07
CA ILE A 268 0.38 -4.34 15.98
C ILE A 268 -0.03 -3.48 14.79
N VAL A 269 0.92 -2.76 14.19
CA VAL A 269 0.75 -2.01 12.95
C VAL A 269 1.68 -2.58 11.88
N VAL A 270 1.14 -2.80 10.69
CA VAL A 270 1.90 -3.25 9.51
C VAL A 270 2.05 -2.11 8.52
N LEU A 271 3.30 -1.80 8.15
CA LEU A 271 3.66 -0.73 7.20
C LEU A 271 4.33 -1.32 5.94
N GLY A 272 4.15 -0.66 4.81
CA GLY A 272 4.78 -1.05 3.54
C GLY A 272 4.58 0.01 2.46
N LYS A 273 4.59 -0.40 1.18
CA LYS A 273 4.34 0.47 0.02
C LYS A 273 5.11 1.81 0.10
N ALA A 274 4.42 2.91 0.44
CA ALA A 274 5.01 4.26 0.52
C ALA A 274 6.12 4.41 1.58
N LEU A 275 6.38 3.39 2.38
CA LEU A 275 7.43 3.43 3.40
C LEU A 275 8.81 3.77 2.83
N SER A 276 9.05 3.42 1.57
CA SER A 276 10.30 3.76 0.84
C SER A 276 10.11 4.73 -0.31
N GLY A 277 8.94 5.36 -0.42
CA GLY A 277 8.65 6.30 -1.51
C GLY A 277 8.67 5.68 -2.91
N GLY A 278 8.44 4.36 -3.02
CA GLY A 278 8.45 3.64 -4.30
C GLY A 278 9.83 3.40 -4.92
N VAL A 279 10.92 3.73 -4.20
CA VAL A 279 12.29 3.61 -4.73
C VAL A 279 12.87 2.21 -4.50
N TYR A 280 12.52 1.58 -3.36
CA TYR A 280 13.02 0.26 -2.98
C TYR A 280 11.99 -0.49 -2.11
N PRO A 281 11.83 -1.82 -2.23
CA PRO A 281 10.91 -2.55 -1.36
C PRO A 281 11.29 -2.42 0.12
N ALA A 282 10.35 -1.93 0.95
CA ALA A 282 10.50 -1.86 2.39
C ALA A 282 9.15 -2.02 3.07
N SER A 283 9.14 -2.75 4.19
CA SER A 283 8.00 -2.91 5.07
C SER A 283 8.47 -3.06 6.52
N ALA A 284 7.55 -2.91 7.46
CA ALA A 284 7.86 -3.06 8.87
C ALA A 284 6.63 -3.48 9.66
N VAL A 285 6.86 -4.18 10.78
CA VAL A 285 5.88 -4.43 11.83
C VAL A 285 6.27 -3.62 13.05
N LEU A 286 5.31 -2.90 13.63
CA LEU A 286 5.47 -2.13 14.87
C LEU A 286 4.61 -2.76 15.96
N CYS A 287 5.16 -2.99 17.14
CA CYS A 287 4.42 -3.37 18.34
C CYS A 287 5.27 -3.13 19.59
N ASP A 288 4.65 -3.33 20.76
CA ASP A 288 5.33 -3.15 22.03
C ASP A 288 6.12 -4.41 22.45
N ASP A 289 7.00 -4.25 23.44
CA ASP A 289 7.95 -5.28 23.92
C ASP A 289 7.26 -6.58 24.28
N HIS A 290 6.12 -6.53 24.95
CA HIS A 290 5.39 -7.72 25.41
C HIS A 290 4.84 -8.59 24.27
N ILE A 291 4.81 -8.07 23.04
CA ILE A 291 4.46 -8.82 21.83
C ILE A 291 5.73 -9.18 21.06
N MET A 292 6.55 -8.18 20.71
CA MET A 292 7.71 -8.38 19.84
C MET A 292 8.73 -9.37 20.41
N LEU A 293 8.99 -9.29 21.71
CA LEU A 293 10.04 -10.09 22.36
C LEU A 293 9.67 -11.56 22.61
N ASN A 294 8.50 -12.02 22.15
CA ASN A 294 8.16 -13.44 22.17
C ASN A 294 8.88 -14.22 21.05
N ILE A 295 9.25 -13.58 19.94
CA ILE A 295 10.12 -14.19 18.93
C ILE A 295 11.57 -14.13 19.41
N LYS A 296 12.23 -15.29 19.51
CA LYS A 296 13.61 -15.45 19.97
C LYS A 296 14.58 -15.57 18.78
N PRO A 297 15.89 -15.34 19.00
CA PRO A 297 16.90 -15.53 17.96
C PRO A 297 16.76 -16.89 17.26
N GLY A 298 16.82 -16.88 15.93
CA GLY A 298 16.69 -18.07 15.08
C GLY A 298 15.25 -18.47 14.72
N GLN A 299 14.22 -17.86 15.32
CA GLN A 299 12.82 -18.24 15.07
C GLN A 299 12.15 -17.47 13.91
N HIS A 300 12.73 -16.34 13.52
CA HIS A 300 12.23 -15.51 12.41
C HIS A 300 13.38 -14.72 11.81
N GLY A 301 13.29 -14.40 10.51
CA GLY A 301 14.31 -13.61 9.84
C GLY A 301 14.04 -13.39 8.38
N SER A 302 14.88 -12.55 7.77
CA SER A 302 14.93 -12.26 6.35
C SER A 302 16.36 -11.89 5.95
N THR A 303 16.82 -12.35 4.79
CA THR A 303 18.14 -11.97 4.28
C THR A 303 18.22 -10.47 3.98
N TYR A 304 17.15 -9.90 3.41
CA TYR A 304 17.10 -8.50 2.98
C TYR A 304 16.33 -7.57 3.92
N GLY A 305 15.52 -8.08 4.83
CA GLY A 305 14.75 -7.26 5.77
C GLY A 305 15.65 -6.38 6.62
N GLY A 306 15.44 -5.06 6.56
CA GLY A 306 16.28 -4.07 7.25
C GLY A 306 17.65 -3.85 6.61
N ASN A 307 17.82 -4.12 5.31
CA ASN A 307 19.05 -3.78 4.60
C ASN A 307 19.31 -2.26 4.60
N PRO A 308 20.57 -1.83 4.60
CA PRO A 308 20.92 -0.41 4.72
C PRO A 308 20.28 0.51 3.67
N VAL A 309 20.09 0.02 2.44
CA VAL A 309 19.51 0.82 1.34
C VAL A 309 18.03 1.08 1.60
N ALA A 310 17.27 0.02 1.94
CA ALA A 310 15.86 0.15 2.32
C ALA A 310 15.68 1.07 3.53
N CYS A 311 16.52 0.93 4.56
CA CYS A 311 16.47 1.75 5.76
C CYS A 311 16.71 3.25 5.45
N ARG A 312 17.71 3.59 4.66
CA ARG A 312 17.98 4.99 4.26
C ARG A 312 16.87 5.56 3.38
N ALA A 313 16.41 4.80 2.41
CA ALA A 313 15.28 5.22 1.57
C ALA A 313 14.02 5.47 2.43
N ALA A 314 13.71 4.60 3.38
CA ALA A 314 12.53 4.72 4.23
C ALA A 314 12.62 5.91 5.20
N ILE A 315 13.77 6.13 5.86
CA ILE A 315 13.96 7.31 6.71
C ILE A 315 13.72 8.60 5.89
N GLU A 316 14.31 8.69 4.70
CA GLU A 316 14.18 9.88 3.87
C GLU A 316 12.77 10.03 3.30
N ALA A 317 12.10 8.92 2.93
CA ALA A 317 10.73 8.92 2.45
C ALA A 317 9.74 9.46 3.52
N LEU A 318 9.92 9.08 4.78
CA LEU A 318 9.10 9.58 5.88
C LEU A 318 9.39 11.06 6.20
N LYS A 319 10.67 11.49 6.12
CA LYS A 319 11.03 12.90 6.24
C LYS A 319 10.40 13.74 5.14
N VAL A 320 10.41 13.28 3.90
CA VAL A 320 9.76 13.99 2.78
C VAL A 320 8.26 14.18 3.04
N ILE A 321 7.56 13.15 3.53
CA ILE A 321 6.12 13.29 3.88
C ILE A 321 5.92 14.41 4.90
N GLU A 322 6.80 14.51 5.90
CA GLU A 322 6.71 15.51 6.97
C GLU A 322 7.13 16.92 6.48
N ASP A 323 8.31 17.03 5.90
CA ASP A 323 8.90 18.30 5.48
C ASP A 323 8.07 19.02 4.40
N GLU A 324 7.41 18.27 3.53
CA GLU A 324 6.60 18.79 2.44
C GLU A 324 5.09 18.86 2.77
N GLY A 325 4.70 18.57 4.01
CA GLY A 325 3.31 18.67 4.49
C GLY A 325 2.35 17.78 3.70
N LEU A 326 2.79 16.58 3.28
CA LEU A 326 2.03 15.73 2.36
C LEU A 326 0.79 15.12 3.03
N VAL A 327 0.75 14.99 4.36
CA VAL A 327 -0.40 14.53 5.12
C VAL A 327 -1.55 15.55 5.00
N GLU A 328 -1.26 16.80 5.31
CA GLU A 328 -2.22 17.91 5.23
C GLU A 328 -2.64 18.19 3.80
N ASN A 329 -1.70 18.06 2.84
CA ASN A 329 -2.03 18.19 1.42
C ASN A 329 -2.99 17.09 0.96
N SER A 330 -2.78 15.84 1.41
CA SER A 330 -3.67 14.72 1.13
C SER A 330 -5.09 14.98 1.63
N ALA A 331 -5.26 15.50 2.84
CA ALA A 331 -6.56 15.88 3.38
C ALA A 331 -7.26 16.94 2.50
N LYS A 332 -6.57 18.06 2.24
CA LYS A 332 -7.12 19.19 1.48
C LYS A 332 -7.43 18.85 0.02
N MET A 333 -6.49 18.20 -0.66
CA MET A 333 -6.66 17.84 -2.08
C MET A 333 -7.66 16.68 -2.24
N GLY A 334 -7.72 15.78 -1.26
CA GLY A 334 -8.70 14.71 -1.21
C GLY A 334 -10.13 15.23 -1.08
N GLU A 335 -10.37 16.17 -0.18
CA GLU A 335 -11.68 16.83 -0.04
C GLU A 335 -12.08 17.54 -1.33
N LEU A 336 -11.15 18.30 -1.93
CA LEU A 336 -11.39 18.98 -3.21
C LEU A 336 -11.76 18.00 -4.33
N LEU A 337 -10.99 16.92 -4.50
CA LEU A 337 -11.23 15.94 -5.56
C LEU A 337 -12.54 15.19 -5.33
N GLN A 338 -12.85 14.76 -4.10
CA GLN A 338 -14.11 14.09 -3.77
C GLN A 338 -15.31 15.00 -4.03
N SER A 339 -15.25 16.28 -3.62
CA SER A 339 -16.30 17.25 -3.88
C SER A 339 -16.56 17.40 -5.39
N LYS A 340 -15.51 17.55 -6.18
CA LYS A 340 -15.61 17.65 -7.64
C LYS A 340 -16.17 16.36 -8.27
N LEU A 341 -15.64 15.18 -7.90
CA LEU A 341 -16.14 13.89 -8.41
C LEU A 341 -17.61 13.66 -8.04
N GLY A 342 -18.06 14.18 -6.90
CA GLY A 342 -19.45 14.15 -6.47
C GLY A 342 -20.43 14.91 -7.35
N THR A 343 -19.94 15.82 -8.22
CA THR A 343 -20.76 16.56 -9.19
C THR A 343 -21.01 15.81 -10.50
N LEU A 344 -20.33 14.67 -10.71
CA LEU A 344 -20.49 13.87 -11.92
C LEU A 344 -21.90 13.27 -12.03
N PRO A 345 -22.41 13.01 -13.27
CA PRO A 345 -23.72 12.45 -13.49
C PRO A 345 -23.95 11.13 -12.75
N LYS A 346 -25.02 11.06 -11.96
CA LYS A 346 -25.36 9.86 -11.16
C LYS A 346 -25.71 8.64 -12.01
N GLU A 347 -26.09 8.87 -13.26
CA GLU A 347 -26.35 7.84 -14.27
C GLU A 347 -25.09 7.02 -14.59
N ILE A 348 -23.88 7.62 -14.44
CA ILE A 348 -22.60 6.94 -14.69
C ILE A 348 -21.86 6.69 -13.37
N VAL A 349 -21.77 7.71 -12.50
CA VAL A 349 -21.05 7.66 -11.22
C VAL A 349 -22.07 7.50 -10.09
N SER A 350 -22.29 6.29 -9.63
CA SER A 350 -23.31 6.00 -8.60
C SER A 350 -22.84 6.39 -7.19
N VAL A 351 -21.54 6.19 -6.87
CA VAL A 351 -20.97 6.49 -5.56
C VAL A 351 -19.56 7.09 -5.71
N VAL A 352 -19.27 8.09 -4.88
CA VAL A 352 -17.90 8.58 -4.62
C VAL A 352 -17.64 8.40 -3.14
N ARG A 353 -16.54 7.75 -2.76
CA ARG A 353 -16.18 7.47 -1.37
C ARG A 353 -14.67 7.51 -1.15
N GLY A 354 -14.23 7.74 0.07
CA GLY A 354 -12.81 7.74 0.44
C GLY A 354 -12.50 8.70 1.58
N ARG A 355 -11.21 8.78 1.92
CA ARG A 355 -10.62 9.77 2.85
C ARG A 355 -9.28 10.25 2.28
N GLY A 356 -8.99 11.54 2.41
CA GLY A 356 -7.81 12.13 1.81
C GLY A 356 -7.74 11.82 0.31
N LEU A 357 -6.55 11.55 -0.21
CA LEU A 357 -6.32 11.12 -1.60
C LEU A 357 -6.46 9.60 -1.80
N PHE A 358 -7.25 8.94 -0.98
CA PHE A 358 -7.65 7.54 -1.14
C PHE A 358 -9.12 7.50 -1.51
N ILE A 359 -9.42 7.56 -2.81
CA ILE A 359 -10.77 7.80 -3.34
C ILE A 359 -11.15 6.67 -4.30
N ALA A 360 -12.40 6.23 -4.23
CA ALA A 360 -13.03 5.35 -5.21
C ALA A 360 -14.30 5.98 -5.79
N VAL A 361 -14.52 5.68 -7.05
CA VAL A 361 -15.71 6.00 -7.81
C VAL A 361 -16.34 4.70 -8.26
N VAL A 362 -17.61 4.48 -7.93
CA VAL A 362 -18.37 3.30 -8.40
C VAL A 362 -19.10 3.69 -9.68
N ILE A 363 -18.79 2.99 -10.74
CA ILE A 363 -19.40 3.18 -12.06
C ILE A 363 -20.72 2.40 -12.11
N ASN A 364 -21.77 3.01 -12.64
CA ASN A 364 -23.04 2.32 -12.83
C ASN A 364 -22.86 1.13 -13.77
N LYS A 365 -23.46 -0.02 -13.44
CA LYS A 365 -23.34 -1.30 -14.17
C LYS A 365 -23.74 -1.24 -15.67
N LYS A 366 -24.40 -0.16 -16.10
CA LYS A 366 -24.66 0.09 -17.52
C LYS A 366 -23.39 0.46 -18.30
N PHE A 367 -22.32 0.88 -17.61
CA PHE A 367 -21.05 1.27 -18.18
C PHE A 367 -19.98 0.30 -17.73
N ASP A 368 -19.06 -0.03 -18.62
CA ASP A 368 -17.89 -0.85 -18.29
C ASP A 368 -16.78 0.02 -17.74
N ALA A 369 -16.39 -0.16 -16.46
CA ALA A 369 -15.34 0.62 -15.82
C ALA A 369 -13.97 0.43 -16.48
N TRP A 370 -13.69 -0.71 -17.11
CA TRP A 370 -12.47 -0.92 -17.90
C TRP A 370 -12.44 0.01 -19.11
N THR A 371 -13.56 0.16 -19.81
CA THR A 371 -13.71 1.12 -20.91
C THR A 371 -13.51 2.56 -20.44
N VAL A 372 -14.04 2.93 -19.26
CA VAL A 372 -13.78 4.26 -18.65
C VAL A 372 -12.28 4.47 -18.44
N CYS A 373 -11.59 3.49 -17.84
CA CYS A 373 -10.14 3.58 -17.61
C CYS A 373 -9.34 3.73 -18.92
N ASN A 374 -9.73 3.02 -19.99
CA ASN A 374 -9.07 3.13 -21.31
C ASN A 374 -9.31 4.52 -21.95
N ARG A 375 -10.49 5.10 -21.80
CA ARG A 375 -10.76 6.47 -22.28
C ARG A 375 -9.99 7.51 -21.48
N LEU A 376 -9.90 7.35 -20.17
CA LEU A 376 -9.06 8.22 -19.32
C LEU A 376 -7.58 8.12 -19.70
N LEU A 377 -7.06 6.90 -19.95
CA LEU A 377 -5.72 6.67 -20.51
C LEU A 377 -5.52 7.45 -21.81
N ALA A 378 -6.46 7.35 -22.77
CA ALA A 378 -6.37 8.09 -24.04
C ALA A 378 -6.29 9.62 -23.81
N ASN A 379 -6.98 10.12 -22.78
CA ASN A 379 -7.05 11.52 -22.41
C ASN A 379 -5.97 11.98 -21.41
N GLY A 380 -5.03 11.12 -21.02
CA GLY A 380 -3.86 11.51 -20.23
C GLY A 380 -3.98 11.30 -18.71
N VAL A 381 -4.94 10.50 -18.22
CA VAL A 381 -5.08 10.11 -16.82
C VAL A 381 -5.00 8.59 -16.69
N LEU A 382 -4.07 8.09 -15.86
CA LEU A 382 -3.93 6.68 -15.55
C LEU A 382 -4.65 6.35 -14.25
N CYS A 383 -5.62 5.47 -14.31
CA CYS A 383 -6.32 4.88 -13.17
C CYS A 383 -6.67 3.44 -13.51
N LYS A 384 -7.09 2.65 -12.53
CA LYS A 384 -7.45 1.24 -12.78
C LYS A 384 -8.70 0.87 -11.99
N ASN A 385 -9.55 0.04 -12.62
CA ASN A 385 -10.70 -0.54 -11.94
C ASN A 385 -10.30 -1.74 -11.06
N THR A 386 -11.14 -2.01 -10.05
CA THR A 386 -11.13 -3.19 -9.20
C THR A 386 -12.57 -3.69 -9.03
N HIS A 387 -12.76 -4.98 -8.75
CA HIS A 387 -14.09 -5.61 -8.59
C HIS A 387 -15.13 -5.22 -9.65
N GLY A 388 -14.66 -5.13 -10.89
CA GLY A 388 -15.53 -4.86 -12.04
C GLY A 388 -15.87 -3.39 -12.25
N ASP A 389 -16.58 -2.75 -11.31
CA ASP A 389 -17.21 -1.44 -11.49
C ASP A 389 -16.62 -0.30 -10.67
N ILE A 390 -15.57 -0.54 -9.88
CA ILE A 390 -14.96 0.47 -9.02
C ILE A 390 -13.66 0.98 -9.61
N ILE A 391 -13.52 2.30 -9.78
CA ILE A 391 -12.27 2.95 -10.22
C ILE A 391 -11.65 3.67 -9.03
N ARG A 392 -10.35 3.44 -8.78
CA ARG A 392 -9.61 4.14 -7.72
C ARG A 392 -8.87 5.33 -8.30
N PHE A 393 -8.94 6.45 -7.58
CA PHE A 393 -8.18 7.67 -7.82
C PHE A 393 -7.31 7.96 -6.59
N THR A 394 -6.06 7.58 -6.69
CA THR A 394 -5.06 7.63 -5.60
C THR A 394 -3.77 8.29 -6.10
N PRO A 395 -3.80 9.56 -6.58
CA PRO A 395 -2.62 10.23 -7.09
C PRO A 395 -1.55 10.36 -6.01
N PRO A 396 -0.26 10.61 -6.36
CA PRO A 396 0.75 10.98 -5.38
C PRO A 396 0.31 12.17 -4.52
N LEU A 397 0.70 12.18 -3.24
CA LEU A 397 0.26 13.18 -2.26
C LEU A 397 0.81 14.59 -2.54
N CYS A 398 1.83 14.69 -3.38
CA CYS A 398 2.39 15.98 -3.83
C CYS A 398 1.56 16.69 -4.91
N ILE A 399 0.40 16.12 -5.30
CA ILE A 399 -0.51 16.77 -6.26
C ILE A 399 -1.03 18.09 -5.70
N ASN A 400 -1.03 19.14 -6.52
CA ASN A 400 -1.52 20.45 -6.11
C ASN A 400 -2.92 20.75 -6.65
N LYS A 401 -3.49 21.89 -6.21
CA LYS A 401 -4.86 22.29 -6.58
C LYS A 401 -5.06 22.41 -8.09
N ALA A 402 -4.14 23.07 -8.81
CA ALA A 402 -4.25 23.23 -10.27
C ALA A 402 -4.23 21.88 -10.99
N GLN A 403 -3.40 20.96 -10.53
CA GLN A 403 -3.33 19.59 -11.06
C GLN A 403 -4.61 18.79 -10.77
N ILE A 404 -5.20 18.95 -9.57
CA ILE A 404 -6.52 18.34 -9.25
C ILE A 404 -7.60 18.87 -10.19
N GLU A 405 -7.59 20.17 -10.47
CA GLU A 405 -8.54 20.79 -11.39
C GLU A 405 -8.38 20.25 -12.81
N GLU A 406 -7.14 20.14 -13.31
CA GLU A 406 -6.84 19.57 -14.63
C GLU A 406 -7.25 18.09 -14.72
N VAL A 407 -6.91 17.27 -13.70
CA VAL A 407 -7.31 15.87 -13.63
C VAL A 407 -8.83 15.73 -13.63
N PHE A 408 -9.54 16.53 -12.83
CA PHE A 408 -10.98 16.50 -12.78
C PHE A 408 -11.61 16.91 -14.12
N ASP A 409 -11.08 17.92 -14.80
CA ASP A 409 -11.57 18.35 -16.11
C ASP A 409 -11.46 17.22 -17.15
N ILE A 410 -10.34 16.48 -17.14
CA ILE A 410 -10.15 15.29 -18.00
C ILE A 410 -11.18 14.21 -17.66
N ILE A 411 -11.36 13.91 -16.36
CA ILE A 411 -12.34 12.91 -15.90
C ILE A 411 -13.75 13.33 -16.29
N SER A 412 -14.13 14.57 -16.00
CA SER A 412 -15.46 15.09 -16.27
C SER A 412 -15.81 15.08 -17.78
N LYS A 413 -14.90 15.58 -18.63
CA LYS A 413 -15.08 15.53 -20.09
C LYS A 413 -15.26 14.11 -20.58
N THR A 414 -14.43 13.17 -20.11
CA THR A 414 -14.50 11.76 -20.50
C THR A 414 -15.85 11.14 -20.11
N ILE A 415 -16.30 11.38 -18.88
CA ILE A 415 -17.58 10.86 -18.35
C ILE A 415 -18.79 11.47 -19.11
N LEU A 416 -18.78 12.78 -19.32
CA LEU A 416 -19.87 13.48 -20.03
C LEU A 416 -19.96 13.04 -21.49
N GLN A 417 -18.84 12.83 -22.17
CA GLN A 417 -18.82 12.28 -23.53
C GLN A 417 -19.45 10.89 -23.56
N MET A 418 -19.10 10.01 -22.61
CA MET A 418 -19.71 8.67 -22.52
C MET A 418 -21.23 8.74 -22.27
N ALA A 419 -21.69 9.68 -21.45
CA ALA A 419 -23.11 9.91 -21.22
C ALA A 419 -23.86 10.32 -22.49
N SER A 420 -23.23 11.14 -23.33
CA SER A 420 -23.85 11.62 -24.60
C SER A 420 -23.92 10.54 -25.67
N GLU A 421 -22.99 9.58 -25.70
CA GLU A 421 -22.94 8.49 -26.67
C GLU A 421 -24.02 7.39 -26.41
N GLN A 422 -24.63 7.38 -25.23
CA GLN A 422 -25.68 6.40 -24.86
C GLN A 422 -27.10 6.96 -25.01
N LYS A 423 -27.24 8.25 -25.38
CA LYS A 423 -28.53 8.87 -25.73
C LYS A 423 -28.82 8.70 -27.20
#